data_880586dbe817c45735457825cda4fe78
#
_entry.id   880586dbe817c45735457825cda4fe78
#
_cell.length_a   1.000
_cell.length_b   1.000
_cell.length_c   1.000
_cell.angle_alpha   90.00
_cell.angle_beta   90.00
_cell.angle_gamma   90.00
#
_symmetry.space_group_name_H-M   'P 1'
#
loop_
_entity.id
_entity.type
_entity.pdbx_description
1 polymer ?
#
loop_
_entity_poly.entity_id
_entity_poly.type
_entity_poly.pdbx_seq_one_letter_code
_entity_poly.pdbx_strand_id
1 'polypeptide(L)'
;MDRNEINKRREMSKQITNYLKGRTGNNFQNDMNIVLEHYYKYYNKTFEMPQAMKGDYKNDGWVIEDKRFYMMYAPIITKKSFYNEIQVKLESDLKGLLKNIYKENMWDGELKEAILLVNTRDGRLPPDNTREYEKIIKKYKELYNVNFNCSVKNLDIIQTMLEEIPSSTLDYIMFKLNIARGIDYNEPNATDIISTIGSISKSVMENYTKNIQSNYERISTAKKIKINNLEEIKEEIEQIISKLSVVEKTVSQMSQDIENYEQFECTKNYIINVYLENRDNYNGVELFDLIIEKVSKLFPKEDNRVNEIKYLVVYIFDKCDIFEKEAV
;
A
#
# COMPACT_ATOMS: atom_id res chain seq x y z
N MET A 1 7.85 32.09 10.99
CA MET A 1 8.28 30.74 10.60
C MET A 1 9.08 30.84 9.31
N ASP A 2 10.27 30.24 9.26
CA ASP A 2 11.14 30.33 8.09
C ASP A 2 10.50 29.61 6.88
N ARG A 3 10.53 30.26 5.72
CA ARG A 3 9.98 29.73 4.47
C ARG A 3 10.64 28.40 4.08
N ASN A 4 11.93 28.25 4.39
CA ASN A 4 12.68 27.04 4.14
C ASN A 4 12.16 25.85 4.99
N GLU A 5 11.83 26.11 6.26
CA GLU A 5 11.25 25.08 7.15
C GLU A 5 9.87 24.64 6.68
N ILE A 6 9.03 25.56 6.21
CA ILE A 6 7.71 25.22 5.64
C ILE A 6 7.84 24.31 4.42
N ASN A 7 8.72 24.69 3.49
CA ASN A 7 8.95 23.88 2.27
C ASN A 7 9.50 22.50 2.61
N LYS A 8 10.44 22.44 3.58
CA LYS A 8 11.01 21.17 4.05
C LYS A 8 9.94 20.26 4.66
N ARG A 9 9.06 20.77 5.52
CA ARG A 9 7.96 20.00 6.09
C ARG A 9 7.02 19.46 5.02
N ARG A 10 6.63 20.27 4.05
CA ARG A 10 5.79 19.84 2.93
C ARG A 10 6.40 18.72 2.14
N GLU A 11 7.68 18.87 1.80
CA GLU A 11 8.41 17.83 1.05
C GLU A 11 8.46 16.52 1.83
N MET A 12 8.86 16.56 3.10
CA MET A 12 8.97 15.38 3.95
C MET A 12 7.60 14.74 4.21
N SER A 13 6.56 15.54 4.47
CA SER A 13 5.19 15.05 4.65
C SER A 13 4.67 14.35 3.40
N LYS A 14 4.94 14.92 2.22
CA LYS A 14 4.61 14.31 0.94
C LYS A 14 5.36 12.99 0.73
N GLN A 15 6.64 12.93 1.06
CA GLN A 15 7.43 11.70 0.98
C GLN A 15 6.83 10.60 1.88
N ILE A 16 6.57 10.89 3.15
CA ILE A 16 5.96 9.92 4.07
C ILE A 16 4.60 9.46 3.54
N THR A 17 3.77 10.40 3.06
CA THR A 17 2.44 10.05 2.54
C THR A 17 2.52 9.20 1.29
N ASN A 18 3.42 9.50 0.36
CA ASN A 18 3.64 8.67 -0.84
C ASN A 18 4.14 7.27 -0.49
N TYR A 19 5.04 7.15 0.47
CA TYR A 19 5.45 5.86 1.00
C TYR A 19 4.25 5.05 1.53
N LEU A 20 3.39 5.68 2.34
CA LEU A 20 2.20 5.04 2.90
C LEU A 20 1.18 4.63 1.81
N LYS A 21 1.06 5.39 0.72
CA LYS A 21 0.21 5.03 -0.43
C LYS A 21 0.62 3.71 -1.08
N GLY A 22 1.91 3.39 -1.08
CA GLY A 22 2.42 2.11 -1.55
C GLY A 22 2.21 0.93 -0.60
N ARG A 23 1.73 1.16 0.62
CA ARG A 23 1.58 0.13 1.66
C ARG A 23 0.20 -0.48 1.68
N THR A 24 0.10 -1.77 1.99
CA THR A 24 -1.15 -2.52 2.00
C THR A 24 -1.28 -3.41 3.23
N GLY A 25 -2.51 -3.79 3.59
CA GLY A 25 -2.80 -4.71 4.69
C GLY A 25 -2.11 -4.34 6.01
N ASN A 26 -1.55 -5.32 6.70
CA ASN A 26 -0.88 -5.14 7.99
C ASN A 26 0.35 -4.22 7.91
N ASN A 27 1.06 -4.19 6.77
CA ASN A 27 2.19 -3.30 6.60
C ASN A 27 1.76 -1.83 6.63
N PHE A 28 0.62 -1.52 6.00
CA PHE A 28 0.04 -0.18 6.09
C PHE A 28 -0.32 0.18 7.54
N GLN A 29 -0.95 -0.74 8.28
CA GLN A 29 -1.32 -0.51 9.68
C GLN A 29 -0.10 -0.28 10.55
N ASN A 30 0.93 -1.11 10.42
CA ASN A 30 2.16 -0.99 11.20
C ASN A 30 2.88 0.34 10.93
N ASP A 31 3.04 0.72 9.67
CA ASP A 31 3.70 1.97 9.29
C ASP A 31 2.89 3.19 9.70
N MET A 32 1.55 3.13 9.55
CA MET A 32 0.66 4.18 10.01
C MET A 32 0.70 4.36 11.53
N ASN A 33 0.82 3.26 12.29
CA ASN A 33 0.97 3.32 13.74
C ASN A 33 2.26 4.03 14.15
N ILE A 34 3.39 3.80 13.45
CA ILE A 34 4.63 4.56 13.67
C ILE A 34 4.39 6.07 13.44
N VAL A 35 3.70 6.42 12.36
CA VAL A 35 3.40 7.82 12.03
C VAL A 35 2.53 8.47 13.12
N LEU A 36 1.44 7.82 13.50
CA LEU A 36 0.50 8.36 14.50
C LEU A 36 1.13 8.43 15.90
N GLU A 37 1.90 7.42 16.30
CA GLU A 37 2.62 7.43 17.57
C GLU A 37 3.51 8.67 17.70
N HIS A 38 4.34 8.94 16.69
CA HIS A 38 5.26 10.09 16.74
C HIS A 38 4.55 11.43 16.54
N TYR A 39 3.50 11.48 15.73
CA TYR A 39 2.66 12.66 15.61
C TYR A 39 2.02 13.04 16.96
N TYR A 40 1.37 12.10 17.62
CA TYR A 40 0.70 12.36 18.90
C TYR A 40 1.69 12.61 20.04
N LYS A 41 2.83 11.94 20.04
CA LYS A 41 3.91 12.19 20.99
C LYS A 41 4.41 13.63 20.93
N TYR A 42 4.49 14.24 19.75
CA TYR A 42 4.84 15.66 19.62
C TYR A 42 3.84 16.57 20.36
N TYR A 43 2.57 16.21 20.43
CA TYR A 43 1.55 16.93 21.18
C TYR A 43 1.40 16.47 22.64
N ASN A 44 2.34 15.70 23.18
CA ASN A 44 2.29 15.10 24.52
C ASN A 44 1.02 14.23 24.75
N LYS A 45 0.57 13.51 23.70
CA LYS A 45 -0.52 12.58 23.76
C LYS A 45 -0.03 11.15 23.56
N THR A 46 -0.74 10.21 24.17
CA THR A 46 -0.43 8.78 24.11
C THR A 46 -1.26 8.13 23.00
N PHE A 47 -0.56 7.56 22.02
CA PHE A 47 -1.17 6.70 21.01
C PHE A 47 -0.78 5.24 21.30
N GLU A 48 -1.78 4.37 21.35
CA GLU A 48 -1.59 2.95 21.59
C GLU A 48 -2.19 2.10 20.47
N MET A 49 -1.53 0.99 20.18
CA MET A 49 -1.99 -0.03 19.27
C MET A 49 -2.47 -1.25 20.06
N PRO A 50 -3.67 -1.81 19.79
CA PRO A 50 -4.14 -3.02 20.44
C PRO A 50 -3.20 -4.20 20.16
N GLN A 51 -2.93 -5.02 21.19
CA GLN A 51 -2.13 -6.22 20.99
C GLN A 51 -2.94 -7.27 20.20
N ALA A 52 -2.33 -7.82 19.17
CA ALA A 52 -2.96 -8.81 18.26
C ALA A 52 -3.37 -10.14 18.94
N MET A 53 -2.88 -10.44 20.15
CA MET A 53 -3.10 -11.72 20.85
C MET A 53 -4.56 -12.00 21.24
N LYS A 54 -5.41 -10.97 21.32
CA LYS A 54 -6.84 -11.13 21.71
C LYS A 54 -7.82 -10.63 20.62
N GLY A 55 -7.33 -10.46 19.40
CA GLY A 55 -8.07 -9.78 18.33
C GLY A 55 -7.83 -8.27 18.35
N ASP A 56 -8.15 -7.61 17.24
CA ASP A 56 -7.92 -6.19 17.00
C ASP A 56 -8.92 -5.26 17.73
N TYR A 57 -9.82 -5.81 18.55
CA TYR A 57 -10.91 -5.09 19.20
C TYR A 57 -11.67 -4.10 18.30
N LYS A 58 -11.52 -4.27 16.97
CA LYS A 58 -12.12 -3.42 15.93
C LYS A 58 -11.58 -1.99 15.89
N ASN A 59 -10.35 -1.80 16.35
CA ASN A 59 -9.56 -0.60 16.09
C ASN A 59 -8.09 -0.97 15.86
N ASP A 60 -7.41 -0.16 15.07
CA ASP A 60 -6.01 -0.36 14.71
C ASP A 60 -5.08 0.59 15.49
N GLY A 61 -5.67 1.45 16.33
CA GLY A 61 -4.96 2.33 17.23
C GLY A 61 -5.90 3.35 17.90
N TRP A 62 -5.52 3.92 19.03
CA TRP A 62 -6.30 4.90 19.74
C TRP A 62 -5.45 5.93 20.49
N VAL A 63 -6.01 7.14 20.64
CA VAL A 63 -5.43 8.24 21.39
C VAL A 63 -6.16 8.36 22.72
N ILE A 64 -5.46 8.08 23.81
CA ILE A 64 -6.04 7.94 25.14
C ILE A 64 -6.75 9.25 25.58
N GLU A 65 -6.04 10.38 25.50
CA GLU A 65 -6.52 11.67 25.99
C GLU A 65 -7.70 12.20 25.18
N ASP A 66 -7.73 11.90 23.89
CA ASP A 66 -8.79 12.37 22.99
C ASP A 66 -9.98 11.43 22.90
N LYS A 67 -9.88 10.20 23.45
CA LYS A 67 -10.86 9.11 23.22
C LYS A 67 -11.15 8.94 21.72
N ARG A 68 -10.08 9.01 20.90
CA ARG A 68 -10.11 8.92 19.44
C ARG A 68 -9.58 7.58 19.00
N PHE A 69 -10.34 6.89 18.17
CA PHE A 69 -10.03 5.55 17.66
C PHE A 69 -9.79 5.58 16.16
N TYR A 70 -8.78 4.85 15.72
CA TYR A 70 -8.44 4.65 14.33
C TYR A 70 -8.79 3.24 13.89
N MET A 71 -9.48 3.15 12.78
CA MET A 71 -9.66 1.93 11.98
C MET A 71 -8.91 2.17 10.68
N MET A 72 -8.24 1.16 10.14
CA MET A 72 -7.40 1.33 8.95
C MET A 72 -7.79 0.32 7.88
N TYR A 73 -7.81 0.77 6.64
CA TYR A 73 -8.13 -0.08 5.50
C TYR A 73 -7.23 0.24 4.31
N ALA A 74 -6.42 -0.72 3.93
CA ALA A 74 -5.53 -0.65 2.77
C ALA A 74 -5.54 -2.01 2.06
N PRO A 75 -6.47 -2.23 1.12
CA PRO A 75 -6.58 -3.49 0.42
C PRO A 75 -5.37 -3.73 -0.48
N ILE A 76 -4.97 -5.00 -0.61
CA ILE A 76 -3.90 -5.41 -1.51
C ILE A 76 -4.32 -5.19 -2.97
N ILE A 77 -5.58 -5.47 -3.28
CA ILE A 77 -6.17 -5.31 -4.61
C ILE A 77 -7.28 -4.27 -4.55
N THR A 78 -7.24 -3.30 -5.46
CA THR A 78 -8.31 -2.33 -5.63
C THR A 78 -9.30 -2.85 -6.68
N LYS A 79 -10.48 -3.28 -6.24
CA LYS A 79 -11.55 -3.82 -7.10
C LYS A 79 -12.58 -2.74 -7.46
N LYS A 80 -13.40 -2.99 -8.48
CA LYS A 80 -14.59 -2.15 -8.76
C LYS A 80 -15.53 -2.03 -7.55
N SER A 81 -15.53 -3.04 -6.67
CA SER A 81 -16.28 -3.07 -5.41
C SER A 81 -15.62 -2.28 -4.26
N PHE A 82 -14.46 -1.67 -4.45
CA PHE A 82 -13.66 -1.04 -3.40
C PHE A 82 -14.46 -0.10 -2.49
N TYR A 83 -15.29 0.75 -3.07
CA TYR A 83 -16.11 1.66 -2.27
C TYR A 83 -17.18 0.95 -1.44
N ASN A 84 -17.76 -0.15 -1.94
CA ASN A 84 -18.66 -1.00 -1.16
C ASN A 84 -17.91 -1.72 -0.05
N GLU A 85 -16.68 -2.13 -0.28
CA GLU A 85 -15.82 -2.74 0.73
C GLU A 85 -15.51 -1.77 1.88
N ILE A 86 -15.28 -0.48 1.58
CA ILE A 86 -15.13 0.55 2.62
C ILE A 86 -16.40 0.67 3.47
N GLN A 87 -17.60 0.62 2.86
CA GLN A 87 -18.87 0.65 3.60
C GLN A 87 -19.00 -0.55 4.53
N VAL A 88 -18.73 -1.76 4.03
CA VAL A 88 -18.77 -3.00 4.79
C VAL A 88 -17.74 -2.96 5.93
N LYS A 89 -16.52 -2.49 5.67
CA LYS A 89 -15.47 -2.31 6.67
C LYS A 89 -15.90 -1.32 7.75
N LEU A 90 -16.38 -0.14 7.37
CA LEU A 90 -16.88 0.87 8.31
C LEU A 90 -17.98 0.31 9.20
N GLU A 91 -18.98 -0.36 8.62
CA GLU A 91 -20.10 -0.93 9.37
C GLU A 91 -19.63 -2.02 10.34
N SER A 92 -18.79 -2.94 9.88
CA SER A 92 -18.26 -4.03 10.70
C SER A 92 -17.43 -3.53 11.88
N ASP A 93 -16.50 -2.59 11.61
CA ASP A 93 -15.57 -2.13 12.63
C ASP A 93 -16.27 -1.19 13.62
N LEU A 94 -17.12 -0.28 13.14
CA LEU A 94 -17.89 0.61 14.01
C LEU A 94 -18.84 -0.18 14.92
N LYS A 95 -19.53 -1.19 14.37
CA LYS A 95 -20.38 -2.10 15.16
C LYS A 95 -19.58 -2.79 16.27
N GLY A 96 -18.43 -3.36 15.95
CA GLY A 96 -17.60 -4.06 16.90
C GLY A 96 -16.98 -3.14 17.94
N LEU A 97 -16.46 -1.97 17.52
CA LEU A 97 -15.89 -0.95 18.40
C LEU A 97 -16.93 -0.46 19.42
N LEU A 98 -18.12 -0.09 18.97
CA LEU A 98 -19.21 0.37 19.88
C LEU A 98 -19.67 -0.74 20.84
N LYS A 99 -19.72 -1.98 20.38
CA LYS A 99 -20.00 -3.13 21.26
C LYS A 99 -18.93 -3.20 22.35
N ASN A 100 -17.67 -3.16 21.99
CA ASN A 100 -16.56 -3.28 22.94
C ASN A 100 -16.57 -2.12 23.96
N ILE A 101 -16.82 -0.89 23.52
CA ILE A 101 -16.83 0.29 24.39
C ILE A 101 -18.06 0.28 25.31
N TYR A 102 -19.27 0.15 24.76
CA TYR A 102 -20.52 0.41 25.52
C TYR A 102 -21.19 -0.83 26.10
N LYS A 103 -20.85 -2.05 25.65
CA LYS A 103 -21.38 -3.30 26.22
C LYS A 103 -20.35 -4.05 27.04
N GLU A 104 -19.11 -4.05 26.61
CA GLU A 104 -18.01 -4.73 27.29
C GLU A 104 -17.22 -3.79 28.23
N ASN A 105 -17.59 -2.51 28.28
CA ASN A 105 -16.95 -1.45 29.09
C ASN A 105 -15.44 -1.33 28.92
N MET A 106 -14.94 -1.52 27.70
CA MET A 106 -13.54 -1.32 27.38
C MET A 106 -13.26 0.19 27.24
N TRP A 107 -12.03 0.60 27.47
CA TRP A 107 -11.55 1.99 27.34
C TRP A 107 -12.44 3.01 28.12
N ASP A 108 -12.82 2.66 29.34
CA ASP A 108 -13.65 3.47 30.22
C ASP A 108 -15.02 3.87 29.63
N GLY A 109 -15.48 3.11 28.63
CA GLY A 109 -16.82 3.24 28.07
C GLY A 109 -17.10 4.53 27.30
N GLU A 110 -16.08 5.27 26.84
CA GLU A 110 -16.25 6.54 26.12
C GLU A 110 -15.60 6.54 24.75
N LEU A 111 -16.35 7.02 23.74
CA LEU A 111 -15.89 7.31 22.39
C LEU A 111 -16.21 8.77 22.05
N LYS A 112 -15.19 9.58 21.74
CA LYS A 112 -15.38 10.94 21.23
C LYS A 112 -15.24 11.02 19.71
N GLU A 113 -14.30 10.26 19.15
CA GLU A 113 -14.07 10.27 17.72
C GLU A 113 -13.62 8.89 17.20
N ALA A 114 -14.17 8.49 16.06
CA ALA A 114 -13.72 7.34 15.30
C ALA A 114 -13.35 7.74 13.87
N ILE A 115 -12.18 7.33 13.40
CA ILE A 115 -11.69 7.66 12.06
C ILE A 115 -11.36 6.36 11.32
N LEU A 116 -12.03 6.12 10.20
CA LEU A 116 -11.61 5.10 9.25
C LEU A 116 -10.63 5.73 8.25
N LEU A 117 -9.35 5.41 8.39
CA LEU A 117 -8.31 5.77 7.43
C LEU A 117 -8.28 4.76 6.29
N VAL A 118 -8.47 5.25 5.08
CA VAL A 118 -8.49 4.40 3.88
C VAL A 118 -7.32 4.77 2.98
N ASN A 119 -6.51 3.81 2.64
CA ASN A 119 -5.53 3.97 1.58
C ASN A 119 -6.22 3.82 0.23
N THR A 120 -6.63 4.94 -0.35
CA THR A 120 -7.21 5.02 -1.70
C THR A 120 -6.13 5.12 -2.77
N ARG A 121 -4.84 4.97 -2.39
CA ARG A 121 -3.70 5.33 -3.23
C ARG A 121 -3.81 6.80 -3.65
N ASP A 122 -4.12 7.11 -4.90
CA ASP A 122 -4.29 8.49 -5.40
C ASP A 122 -5.75 8.88 -5.64
N GLY A 123 -6.69 7.95 -5.39
CA GLY A 123 -8.11 8.19 -5.57
C GLY A 123 -8.72 9.09 -4.48
N ARG A 124 -9.75 9.85 -4.85
CA ARG A 124 -10.59 10.59 -3.90
C ARG A 124 -11.80 9.75 -3.49
N LEU A 125 -12.25 9.91 -2.26
CA LEU A 125 -13.51 9.32 -1.82
C LEU A 125 -14.67 10.02 -2.55
N PRO A 126 -15.51 9.30 -3.33
CA PRO A 126 -16.61 9.90 -4.06
C PRO A 126 -17.68 10.51 -3.13
N PRO A 127 -18.32 11.62 -3.53
CA PRO A 127 -19.33 12.30 -2.71
C PRO A 127 -20.53 11.41 -2.36
N ASP A 128 -20.96 10.54 -3.27
CA ASP A 128 -22.09 9.62 -3.04
C ASP A 128 -21.81 8.62 -1.93
N ASN A 129 -20.58 8.13 -1.86
CA ASN A 129 -20.16 7.23 -0.78
C ASN A 129 -20.14 7.93 0.59
N THR A 130 -19.84 9.22 0.64
CA THR A 130 -19.89 9.99 1.88
C THR A 130 -21.29 9.97 2.50
N ARG A 131 -22.35 10.08 1.69
CA ARG A 131 -23.74 9.99 2.16
C ARG A 131 -24.07 8.60 2.74
N GLU A 132 -23.56 7.54 2.12
CA GLU A 132 -23.77 6.19 2.65
C GLU A 132 -23.02 5.97 3.98
N TYR A 133 -21.80 6.52 4.10
CA TYR A 133 -21.07 6.49 5.39
C TYR A 133 -21.84 7.24 6.49
N GLU A 134 -22.40 8.40 6.18
CA GLU A 134 -23.23 9.17 7.13
C GLU A 134 -24.47 8.39 7.60
N LYS A 135 -25.15 7.65 6.71
CA LYS A 135 -26.28 6.77 7.07
C LYS A 135 -25.85 5.67 8.04
N ILE A 136 -24.71 5.01 7.76
CA ILE A 136 -24.17 3.98 8.63
C ILE A 136 -23.86 4.57 10.01
N ILE A 137 -23.16 5.70 10.06
CA ILE A 137 -22.79 6.36 11.31
C ILE A 137 -24.02 6.76 12.12
N LYS A 138 -25.01 7.38 11.47
CA LYS A 138 -26.28 7.77 12.10
C LYS A 138 -27.02 6.56 12.71
N LYS A 139 -27.14 5.47 11.94
CA LYS A 139 -27.75 4.21 12.40
C LYS A 139 -27.13 3.72 13.72
N TYR A 140 -25.80 3.74 13.83
CA TYR A 140 -25.10 3.25 15.02
C TYR A 140 -25.14 4.23 16.19
N LYS A 141 -25.15 5.54 15.94
CA LYS A 141 -25.40 6.55 16.99
C LYS A 141 -26.78 6.37 17.64
N GLU A 142 -27.80 6.16 16.81
CA GLU A 142 -29.16 5.91 17.28
C GLU A 142 -29.28 4.58 18.02
N LEU A 143 -28.69 3.49 17.48
CA LEU A 143 -28.74 2.15 18.08
C LEU A 143 -28.13 2.09 19.48
N TYR A 144 -27.05 2.82 19.72
CA TYR A 144 -26.35 2.84 21.02
C TYR A 144 -26.74 4.05 21.88
N ASN A 145 -27.57 4.96 21.36
CA ASN A 145 -27.95 6.22 22.01
C ASN A 145 -26.73 7.06 22.46
N VAL A 146 -25.77 7.22 21.56
CA VAL A 146 -24.48 7.89 21.82
C VAL A 146 -24.20 8.99 20.81
N ASN A 147 -23.42 9.98 21.22
CA ASN A 147 -22.95 11.04 20.33
C ASN A 147 -21.42 11.07 20.28
N PHE A 148 -20.88 10.89 19.08
CA PHE A 148 -19.43 10.92 18.80
C PHE A 148 -19.21 11.40 17.36
N ASN A 149 -18.01 11.87 17.08
CA ASN A 149 -17.62 12.18 15.71
C ASN A 149 -17.15 10.90 15.01
N CYS A 150 -17.57 10.69 13.75
CA CYS A 150 -17.06 9.60 12.95
C CYS A 150 -16.86 10.07 11.52
N SER A 151 -15.75 9.69 10.92
CA SER A 151 -15.43 10.07 9.55
C SER A 151 -14.61 9.00 8.83
N VAL A 152 -14.76 8.95 7.51
CA VAL A 152 -13.90 8.19 6.61
C VAL A 152 -12.95 9.19 5.95
N LYS A 153 -11.66 8.95 6.03
CA LYS A 153 -10.61 9.84 5.53
C LYS A 153 -9.62 9.06 4.67
N ASN A 154 -9.12 9.68 3.63
CA ASN A 154 -7.97 9.19 2.87
C ASN A 154 -6.65 9.73 3.47
N LEU A 155 -5.52 9.41 2.86
CA LEU A 155 -4.19 9.80 3.35
C LEU A 155 -3.89 11.30 3.25
N ASP A 156 -4.71 12.09 2.56
CA ASP A 156 -4.51 13.55 2.49
C ASP A 156 -4.59 14.20 3.88
N ILE A 157 -5.43 13.63 4.78
CA ILE A 157 -5.49 14.12 6.16
C ILE A 157 -4.17 13.89 6.90
N ILE A 158 -3.49 12.78 6.63
CA ILE A 158 -2.20 12.47 7.24
C ILE A 158 -1.12 13.44 6.76
N GLN A 159 -1.10 13.75 5.46
CA GLN A 159 -0.18 14.75 4.93
C GLN A 159 -0.39 16.10 5.63
N THR A 160 -1.64 16.54 5.77
CA THR A 160 -1.97 17.80 6.47
C THR A 160 -1.50 17.77 7.92
N MET A 161 -1.76 16.70 8.65
CA MET A 161 -1.30 16.52 10.03
C MET A 161 0.24 16.60 10.12
N LEU A 162 0.94 15.93 9.23
CA LEU A 162 2.41 15.91 9.21
C LEU A 162 3.01 17.30 8.88
N GLU A 163 2.35 18.12 8.08
CA GLU A 163 2.79 19.48 7.79
C GLU A 163 2.75 20.41 9.04
N GLU A 164 2.01 20.05 10.09
CA GLU A 164 1.90 20.80 11.34
C GLU A 164 3.07 20.60 12.30
N ILE A 165 3.78 19.47 12.19
CA ILE A 165 4.88 19.11 13.09
C ILE A 165 6.25 19.52 12.53
N PRO A 166 7.29 19.69 13.39
CA PRO A 166 8.62 20.11 12.96
C PRO A 166 9.31 19.10 12.03
N SER A 167 10.16 19.60 11.15
CA SER A 167 10.95 18.73 10.25
C SER A 167 11.85 17.74 10.99
N SER A 168 12.28 18.03 12.20
CA SER A 168 13.04 17.09 13.04
C SER A 168 12.22 15.87 13.48
N THR A 169 10.93 16.05 13.75
CA THR A 169 10.00 14.95 14.06
C THR A 169 9.71 14.14 12.80
N LEU A 170 9.53 14.81 11.67
CA LEU A 170 9.37 14.13 10.36
C LEU A 170 10.61 13.32 10.00
N ASP A 171 11.81 13.84 10.22
CA ASP A 171 13.07 13.11 10.06
C ASP A 171 13.08 11.80 10.86
N TYR A 172 12.61 11.87 12.11
CA TYR A 172 12.57 10.69 12.96
C TYR A 172 11.54 9.66 12.49
N ILE A 173 10.35 10.12 12.04
CA ILE A 173 9.34 9.26 11.42
C ILE A 173 9.94 8.58 10.18
N MET A 174 10.59 9.34 9.30
CA MET A 174 11.24 8.81 8.10
C MET A 174 12.30 7.77 8.46
N PHE A 175 13.13 8.02 9.46
CA PHE A 175 14.10 7.06 9.96
C PHE A 175 13.43 5.76 10.45
N LYS A 176 12.35 5.86 11.22
CA LYS A 176 11.62 4.69 11.73
C LYS A 176 10.95 3.86 10.64
N LEU A 177 10.50 4.53 9.60
CA LEU A 177 9.92 3.87 8.41
C LEU A 177 11.00 3.36 7.45
N ASN A 178 12.28 3.50 7.78
CA ASN A 178 13.42 3.24 6.88
C ASN A 178 13.36 4.07 5.59
N ILE A 179 12.79 5.26 5.69
CA ILE A 179 12.73 6.21 4.60
C ILE A 179 14.07 6.96 4.56
N ALA A 180 14.98 6.74 3.58
CA ALA A 180 16.27 7.40 3.49
C ALA A 180 16.17 8.85 2.96
N ARG A 181 16.89 9.80 3.51
CA ARG A 181 16.88 11.19 3.06
C ARG A 181 17.38 11.33 1.63
N GLY A 182 16.56 11.95 0.77
CA GLY A 182 16.96 12.31 -0.59
C GLY A 182 17.08 11.15 -1.56
N ILE A 183 16.75 9.93 -1.15
CA ILE A 183 16.51 8.82 -2.06
C ILE A 183 15.04 8.86 -2.43
N ASP A 184 14.75 8.79 -3.70
CA ASP A 184 13.40 8.62 -4.20
C ASP A 184 12.95 7.19 -3.83
N TYR A 185 12.02 7.09 -2.87
CA TYR A 185 11.62 5.82 -2.23
C TYR A 185 11.07 4.77 -3.15
N ASN A 186 10.79 5.17 -4.35
CA ASN A 186 10.36 4.26 -5.38
C ASN A 186 11.54 3.66 -6.17
N GLU A 187 12.78 3.99 -5.85
CA GLU A 187 13.94 3.43 -6.54
C GLU A 187 14.62 2.37 -5.65
N PRO A 188 14.38 1.06 -5.91
CA PRO A 188 15.05 0.00 -5.18
C PRO A 188 16.53 0.00 -5.52
N ASN A 189 17.40 -0.35 -4.56
CA ASN A 189 18.81 -0.55 -4.87
C ASN A 189 19.06 -1.91 -5.53
N ALA A 190 20.23 -2.04 -6.19
CA ALA A 190 20.59 -3.26 -6.90
C ALA A 190 20.61 -4.51 -5.98
N THR A 191 21.06 -4.33 -4.72
CA THR A 191 21.14 -5.43 -3.72
C THR A 191 19.75 -5.96 -3.38
N ASP A 192 18.76 -5.07 -3.20
CA ASP A 192 17.39 -5.46 -2.88
C ASP A 192 16.73 -6.18 -4.07
N ILE A 193 16.97 -5.72 -5.29
CA ILE A 193 16.52 -6.41 -6.52
C ILE A 193 17.12 -7.81 -6.61
N ILE A 194 18.45 -7.96 -6.45
CA ILE A 194 19.12 -9.28 -6.47
C ILE A 194 18.56 -10.19 -5.38
N SER A 195 18.44 -9.68 -4.16
CA SER A 195 17.90 -10.44 -3.02
C SER A 195 16.46 -10.90 -3.28
N THR A 196 15.64 -10.04 -3.86
CA THR A 196 14.24 -10.34 -4.22
C THR A 196 14.16 -11.41 -5.29
N ILE A 197 14.95 -11.28 -6.37
CA ILE A 197 15.05 -12.28 -7.44
C ILE A 197 15.50 -13.64 -6.87
N GLY A 198 16.57 -13.66 -6.07
CA GLY A 198 17.07 -14.88 -5.45
C GLY A 198 16.06 -15.56 -4.52
N SER A 199 15.28 -14.78 -3.77
CA SER A 199 14.23 -15.31 -2.88
C SER A 199 13.04 -15.90 -3.68
N ILE A 200 12.59 -15.21 -4.72
CA ILE A 200 11.54 -15.73 -5.61
C ILE A 200 12.02 -17.03 -6.26
N SER A 201 13.21 -17.00 -6.89
CA SER A 201 13.78 -18.18 -7.56
C SER A 201 13.86 -19.40 -6.63
N LYS A 202 14.40 -19.23 -5.41
CA LYS A 202 14.47 -20.31 -4.42
C LYS A 202 13.10 -20.90 -4.06
N SER A 203 12.08 -20.06 -4.00
CA SER A 203 10.72 -20.48 -3.64
C SER A 203 10.01 -21.25 -4.76
N VAL A 204 10.45 -21.10 -6.02
CA VAL A 204 9.73 -21.63 -7.19
C VAL A 204 10.57 -22.54 -8.10
N MET A 205 11.86 -22.75 -7.81
CA MET A 205 12.88 -23.32 -8.67
C MET A 205 12.52 -24.71 -9.26
N GLU A 206 11.74 -25.53 -8.56
CA GLU A 206 11.39 -26.88 -9.01
C GLU A 206 10.38 -26.89 -10.17
N ASN A 207 9.65 -25.80 -10.42
CA ASN A 207 8.51 -25.79 -11.34
C ASN A 207 8.69 -24.89 -12.58
N TYR A 208 9.66 -23.97 -12.62
CA TYR A 208 9.69 -22.87 -13.61
C TYR A 208 10.99 -22.75 -14.42
N THR A 209 11.70 -23.86 -14.65
CA THR A 209 12.94 -23.91 -15.47
C THR A 209 12.68 -23.92 -16.97
N LYS A 210 11.43 -24.00 -17.43
CA LYS A 210 11.11 -24.03 -18.86
C LYS A 210 11.03 -22.62 -19.43
N ASN A 211 11.85 -22.33 -20.44
CA ASN A 211 11.78 -21.09 -21.19
C ASN A 211 10.40 -20.91 -21.84
N ILE A 212 9.67 -19.88 -21.45
CA ILE A 212 8.49 -19.42 -22.15
C ILE A 212 9.00 -18.56 -23.31
N GLN A 213 8.76 -18.99 -24.55
CA GLN A 213 9.09 -18.17 -25.71
C GLN A 213 8.18 -16.94 -25.73
N SER A 214 8.74 -15.77 -25.49
CA SER A 214 8.05 -14.49 -25.65
C SER A 214 8.15 -14.01 -27.10
N ASN A 215 7.06 -13.55 -27.67
CA ASN A 215 7.03 -12.97 -29.00
C ASN A 215 7.45 -11.47 -28.86
N TYR A 216 8.67 -11.15 -29.33
CA TYR A 216 9.39 -9.89 -29.06
C TYR A 216 8.89 -8.67 -29.85
N GLU A 217 7.63 -8.59 -30.22
CA GLU A 217 7.13 -7.36 -30.83
C GLU A 217 6.93 -6.27 -29.77
N ARG A 218 7.81 -5.30 -29.76
CA ARG A 218 7.82 -4.20 -28.77
C ARG A 218 6.83 -3.12 -29.17
N ILE A 219 5.86 -2.83 -28.31
CA ILE A 219 4.94 -1.70 -28.46
C ILE A 219 5.27 -0.61 -27.45
N SER A 220 4.85 0.64 -27.72
CA SER A 220 5.07 1.72 -26.76
C SER A 220 4.28 1.48 -25.46
N THR A 221 4.89 1.83 -24.35
CA THR A 221 4.29 1.71 -23.02
C THR A 221 2.92 2.42 -22.94
N ALA A 222 2.79 3.61 -23.51
CA ALA A 222 1.52 4.34 -23.53
C ALA A 222 0.41 3.58 -24.27
N LYS A 223 0.74 2.93 -25.41
CA LYS A 223 -0.19 2.07 -26.14
C LYS A 223 -0.57 0.85 -25.30
N LYS A 224 0.40 0.23 -24.63
CA LYS A 224 0.20 -0.96 -23.79
C LYS A 224 -0.67 -0.68 -22.58
N ILE A 225 -0.45 0.45 -21.90
CA ILE A 225 -1.29 0.94 -20.79
C ILE A 225 -2.75 1.04 -21.24
N LYS A 226 -2.99 1.66 -22.41
CA LYS A 226 -4.35 1.86 -22.95
C LYS A 226 -5.03 0.55 -23.32
N ILE A 227 -4.35 -0.34 -24.04
CA ILE A 227 -4.90 -1.63 -24.47
C ILE A 227 -5.32 -2.49 -23.28
N ASN A 228 -4.56 -2.41 -22.19
CA ASN A 228 -4.75 -3.25 -21.02
C ASN A 228 -5.55 -2.59 -19.89
N ASN A 229 -6.22 -1.46 -20.13
CA ASN A 229 -7.03 -0.75 -19.14
C ASN A 229 -6.23 -0.41 -17.84
N LEU A 230 -4.99 0.09 -18.01
CA LEU A 230 -4.10 0.45 -16.91
C LEU A 230 -4.00 1.97 -16.69
N GLU A 231 -4.92 2.76 -17.28
CA GLU A 231 -4.89 4.23 -17.22
C GLU A 231 -4.96 4.75 -15.78
N GLU A 232 -5.65 4.04 -14.89
CA GLU A 232 -5.79 4.42 -13.49
C GLU A 232 -4.45 4.43 -12.73
N ILE A 233 -3.52 3.54 -13.12
CA ILE A 233 -2.17 3.44 -12.52
C ILE A 233 -1.07 3.89 -13.49
N LYS A 234 -1.44 4.63 -14.55
CA LYS A 234 -0.50 5.09 -15.57
C LYS A 234 0.67 5.88 -14.98
N GLU A 235 0.40 6.84 -14.09
CA GLU A 235 1.42 7.66 -13.49
C GLU A 235 2.41 6.83 -12.65
N GLU A 236 1.92 5.83 -11.91
CA GLU A 236 2.75 4.90 -11.16
C GLU A 236 3.66 4.09 -12.09
N ILE A 237 3.11 3.52 -13.16
CA ILE A 237 3.90 2.75 -14.15
C ILE A 237 4.94 3.66 -14.81
N GLU A 238 4.59 4.87 -15.25
CA GLU A 238 5.52 5.81 -15.90
C GLU A 238 6.64 6.26 -14.95
N GLN A 239 6.33 6.49 -13.67
CA GLN A 239 7.34 6.80 -12.65
C GLN A 239 8.31 5.63 -12.45
N ILE A 240 7.82 4.41 -12.33
CA ILE A 240 8.68 3.23 -12.22
C ILE A 240 9.55 3.07 -13.47
N ILE A 241 8.97 3.23 -14.67
CA ILE A 241 9.71 3.12 -15.93
C ILE A 241 10.84 4.14 -16.01
N SER A 242 10.63 5.37 -15.55
CA SER A 242 11.68 6.40 -15.54
C SER A 242 12.91 6.01 -14.71
N LYS A 243 12.79 5.02 -13.83
CA LYS A 243 13.81 4.54 -12.89
C LYS A 243 14.25 3.09 -13.14
N LEU A 244 13.77 2.45 -14.19
CA LEU A 244 14.12 1.04 -14.52
C LEU A 244 15.62 0.83 -14.82
N SER A 245 16.38 1.90 -14.99
CA SER A 245 17.83 1.80 -15.25
C SER A 245 18.59 1.01 -14.18
N VAL A 246 18.11 1.01 -12.91
CA VAL A 246 18.68 0.20 -11.83
C VAL A 246 18.41 -1.27 -12.07
N VAL A 247 17.16 -1.63 -12.39
CA VAL A 247 16.79 -3.03 -12.69
C VAL A 247 17.52 -3.53 -13.93
N GLU A 248 17.59 -2.70 -15.00
CA GLU A 248 18.29 -3.06 -16.24
C GLU A 248 19.77 -3.34 -16.02
N LYS A 249 20.46 -2.49 -15.25
CA LYS A 249 21.87 -2.69 -14.90
C LYS A 249 22.06 -3.94 -14.05
N THR A 250 21.17 -4.15 -13.06
CA THR A 250 21.21 -5.31 -12.18
C THR A 250 21.01 -6.61 -12.97
N VAL A 251 20.00 -6.69 -13.83
CA VAL A 251 19.75 -7.85 -14.70
C VAL A 251 20.91 -8.08 -15.66
N SER A 252 21.48 -7.00 -16.23
CA SER A 252 22.66 -7.08 -17.09
C SER A 252 23.91 -7.60 -16.36
N GLN A 253 24.11 -7.24 -15.09
CA GLN A 253 25.16 -7.79 -14.26
C GLN A 253 24.92 -9.27 -13.92
N MET A 254 23.69 -9.62 -13.56
CA MET A 254 23.30 -11.03 -13.30
C MET A 254 23.50 -11.90 -14.52
N SER A 255 23.29 -11.40 -15.75
CA SER A 255 23.50 -12.13 -16.99
C SER A 255 24.95 -12.51 -17.29
N GLN A 256 25.91 -11.95 -16.56
CA GLN A 256 27.33 -12.30 -16.69
C GLN A 256 27.73 -13.53 -15.86
N ASP A 257 26.85 -14.01 -14.97
CA ASP A 257 27.01 -15.18 -14.15
C ASP A 257 25.86 -16.16 -14.41
N ILE A 258 26.17 -17.44 -14.66
CA ILE A 258 25.18 -18.44 -15.08
C ILE A 258 24.14 -18.66 -14.00
N GLU A 259 24.54 -18.80 -12.74
CA GLU A 259 23.62 -19.06 -11.62
C GLU A 259 22.67 -17.88 -11.39
N ASN A 260 23.20 -16.67 -11.39
CA ASN A 260 22.40 -15.46 -11.24
C ASN A 260 21.45 -15.26 -12.43
N TYR A 261 21.88 -15.57 -13.63
CA TYR A 261 21.03 -15.50 -14.84
C TYR A 261 19.86 -16.51 -14.74
N GLU A 262 20.12 -17.74 -14.30
CA GLU A 262 19.08 -18.75 -14.10
C GLU A 262 18.07 -18.30 -13.04
N GLN A 263 18.50 -17.65 -11.96
CA GLN A 263 17.61 -17.09 -10.94
C GLN A 263 16.70 -16.01 -11.51
N PHE A 264 17.23 -15.12 -12.35
CA PHE A 264 16.41 -14.10 -13.01
C PHE A 264 15.40 -14.71 -13.98
N GLU A 265 15.82 -15.63 -14.84
CA GLU A 265 14.93 -16.32 -15.80
C GLU A 265 13.82 -17.11 -15.06
N CYS A 266 14.15 -17.78 -13.97
CA CYS A 266 13.18 -18.47 -13.12
C CYS A 266 12.13 -17.49 -12.55
N THR A 267 12.57 -16.36 -12.01
CA THR A 267 11.70 -15.31 -11.50
C THR A 267 10.81 -14.73 -12.59
N LYS A 268 11.38 -14.40 -13.74
CA LYS A 268 10.64 -13.89 -14.90
C LYS A 268 9.56 -14.88 -15.35
N ASN A 269 9.92 -16.13 -15.53
CA ASN A 269 9.00 -17.18 -15.94
C ASN A 269 7.87 -17.41 -14.93
N TYR A 270 8.16 -17.30 -13.63
CA TYR A 270 7.12 -17.35 -12.60
C TYR A 270 6.12 -16.22 -12.75
N ILE A 271 6.58 -14.98 -12.90
CA ILE A 271 5.71 -13.79 -13.07
C ILE A 271 4.86 -13.93 -14.34
N ILE A 272 5.45 -14.39 -15.45
CA ILE A 272 4.73 -14.66 -16.70
C ILE A 272 3.66 -15.74 -16.49
N ASN A 273 3.95 -16.82 -15.79
CA ASN A 273 2.97 -17.86 -15.51
C ASN A 273 1.81 -17.34 -14.64
N VAL A 274 2.12 -16.56 -13.61
CA VAL A 274 1.08 -15.91 -12.79
C VAL A 274 0.16 -15.03 -13.66
N TYR A 275 0.70 -14.30 -14.62
CA TYR A 275 -0.09 -13.54 -15.59
C TYR A 275 -0.95 -14.47 -16.45
N LEU A 276 -0.36 -15.48 -17.09
CA LEU A 276 -1.06 -16.39 -18.02
C LEU A 276 -2.20 -17.15 -17.34
N GLU A 277 -2.03 -17.60 -16.10
CA GLU A 277 -3.05 -18.32 -15.34
C GLU A 277 -4.25 -17.47 -14.95
N ASN A 278 -4.09 -16.14 -14.94
CA ASN A 278 -5.11 -15.25 -14.38
C ASN A 278 -5.72 -14.29 -15.40
N ARG A 279 -5.11 -14.07 -16.57
CA ARG A 279 -5.55 -13.09 -17.57
C ARG A 279 -6.95 -13.33 -18.12
N ASP A 280 -7.44 -14.56 -18.11
CA ASP A 280 -8.78 -14.90 -18.61
C ASP A 280 -9.88 -14.52 -17.61
N ASN A 281 -9.53 -14.36 -16.33
CA ASN A 281 -10.47 -14.06 -15.24
C ASN A 281 -10.34 -12.61 -14.71
N TYR A 282 -9.20 -11.96 -14.92
CA TYR A 282 -8.87 -10.63 -14.41
C TYR A 282 -8.30 -9.77 -15.53
N ASN A 283 -8.51 -8.46 -15.47
CA ASN A 283 -7.94 -7.53 -16.45
C ASN A 283 -7.51 -6.21 -15.79
N GLY A 284 -6.81 -5.36 -16.54
CA GLY A 284 -6.42 -4.03 -16.11
C GLY A 284 -5.66 -4.01 -14.78
N VAL A 285 -6.01 -3.06 -13.94
CA VAL A 285 -5.38 -2.84 -12.63
C VAL A 285 -5.58 -4.03 -11.70
N GLU A 286 -6.73 -4.71 -11.78
CA GLU A 286 -7.01 -5.88 -10.94
C GLU A 286 -6.04 -7.03 -11.23
N LEU A 287 -5.72 -7.27 -12.51
CA LEU A 287 -4.73 -8.27 -12.90
C LEU A 287 -3.31 -7.86 -12.48
N PHE A 288 -2.97 -6.60 -12.64
CA PHE A 288 -1.66 -6.07 -12.24
C PHE A 288 -1.42 -6.24 -10.73
N ASP A 289 -2.40 -5.84 -9.92
CA ASP A 289 -2.35 -5.98 -8.46
C ASP A 289 -2.31 -7.46 -8.01
N LEU A 290 -3.06 -8.33 -8.70
CA LEU A 290 -3.07 -9.76 -8.41
C LEU A 290 -1.70 -10.41 -8.66
N ILE A 291 -0.99 -10.01 -9.71
CA ILE A 291 0.39 -10.49 -9.96
C ILE A 291 1.28 -10.10 -8.79
N ILE A 292 1.26 -8.83 -8.38
CA ILE A 292 2.06 -8.33 -7.25
C ILE A 292 1.71 -9.09 -5.97
N GLU A 293 0.42 -9.31 -5.69
CA GLU A 293 -0.04 -10.05 -4.51
C GLU A 293 0.49 -11.49 -4.50
N LYS A 294 0.36 -12.21 -5.62
CA LYS A 294 0.79 -13.61 -5.70
C LYS A 294 2.29 -13.77 -5.53
N VAL A 295 3.07 -12.85 -6.12
CA VAL A 295 4.53 -12.84 -5.93
C VAL A 295 4.89 -12.46 -4.48
N SER A 296 4.20 -11.49 -3.89
CA SER A 296 4.44 -11.08 -2.49
C SER A 296 4.15 -12.20 -1.48
N LYS A 297 3.24 -13.13 -1.78
CA LYS A 297 2.94 -14.29 -0.93
C LYS A 297 4.09 -15.31 -0.81
N LEU A 298 5.11 -15.21 -1.66
CA LEU A 298 6.32 -16.04 -1.54
C LEU A 298 7.23 -15.59 -0.38
N PHE A 299 6.99 -14.40 0.17
CA PHE A 299 7.79 -13.81 1.24
C PHE A 299 7.08 -13.92 2.60
N PRO A 300 7.84 -14.06 3.70
CA PRO A 300 7.29 -13.89 5.05
C PRO A 300 6.59 -12.53 5.19
N LYS A 301 5.58 -12.45 6.06
CA LYS A 301 4.81 -11.20 6.26
C LYS A 301 5.66 -10.03 6.76
N GLU A 302 6.76 -10.32 7.43
CA GLU A 302 7.72 -9.35 7.96
C GLU A 302 8.68 -8.81 6.89
N ASP A 303 8.87 -9.55 5.78
CA ASP A 303 9.76 -9.18 4.66
C ASP A 303 8.95 -8.52 3.54
N ASN A 304 8.83 -7.19 3.64
CA ASN A 304 8.06 -6.43 2.66
C ASN A 304 8.89 -6.09 1.42
N ARG A 305 8.66 -6.83 0.34
CA ARG A 305 9.30 -6.68 -0.99
C ARG A 305 8.37 -6.16 -2.07
N VAL A 306 7.25 -5.56 -1.68
CA VAL A 306 6.23 -5.10 -2.66
C VAL A 306 6.81 -4.09 -3.64
N ASN A 307 7.70 -3.20 -3.19
CA ASN A 307 8.31 -2.21 -4.06
C ASN A 307 9.21 -2.87 -5.13
N GLU A 308 10.12 -3.75 -4.72
CA GLU A 308 11.02 -4.49 -5.62
C GLU A 308 10.24 -5.37 -6.60
N ILE A 309 9.17 -6.01 -6.11
CA ILE A 309 8.26 -6.82 -6.93
C ILE A 309 7.58 -5.94 -7.99
N LYS A 310 7.10 -4.75 -7.63
CA LYS A 310 6.51 -3.79 -8.58
C LYS A 310 7.51 -3.41 -9.68
N TYR A 311 8.75 -3.12 -9.32
CA TYR A 311 9.80 -2.83 -10.30
C TYR A 311 10.07 -4.00 -11.24
N LEU A 312 10.11 -5.23 -10.72
CA LEU A 312 10.29 -6.45 -11.54
C LEU A 312 9.09 -6.67 -12.46
N VAL A 313 7.87 -6.53 -11.97
CA VAL A 313 6.64 -6.67 -12.77
C VAL A 313 6.58 -5.61 -13.87
N VAL A 314 6.86 -4.34 -13.56
CA VAL A 314 6.89 -3.25 -14.55
C VAL A 314 8.05 -3.43 -15.54
N TYR A 315 9.21 -3.92 -15.10
CA TYR A 315 10.31 -4.26 -16.00
C TYR A 315 9.90 -5.34 -17.02
N ILE A 316 9.27 -6.42 -16.56
CA ILE A 316 8.78 -7.50 -17.42
C ILE A 316 7.64 -7.00 -18.33
N PHE A 317 6.77 -6.13 -17.81
CA PHE A 317 5.76 -5.42 -18.58
C PHE A 317 6.38 -4.56 -19.68
N ASP A 318 7.38 -3.74 -19.39
CA ASP A 318 8.05 -2.89 -20.39
C ASP A 318 8.79 -3.69 -21.46
N LYS A 319 9.37 -4.84 -21.08
CA LYS A 319 10.00 -5.77 -22.04
C LYS A 319 8.98 -6.57 -22.87
N CYS A 320 7.68 -6.33 -22.66
CA CYS A 320 6.58 -6.98 -23.40
C CYS A 320 6.43 -8.49 -23.18
N ASP A 321 6.80 -8.99 -22.00
CA ASP A 321 6.65 -10.41 -21.66
C ASP A 321 5.29 -10.72 -20.98
N ILE A 322 4.59 -9.72 -20.44
CA ILE A 322 3.23 -9.83 -19.87
C ILE A 322 2.34 -8.72 -20.42
N PHE A 323 1.03 -8.93 -20.35
CA PHE A 323 -0.05 -8.08 -20.89
C PHE A 323 -0.13 -8.02 -22.43
N GLU A 324 -1.32 -7.72 -22.93
CA GLU A 324 -1.64 -7.77 -24.36
C GLU A 324 -0.92 -6.66 -25.14
N LYS A 325 -0.57 -6.97 -26.39
CA LYS A 325 0.12 -6.06 -27.34
C LYS A 325 -0.81 -5.49 -28.40
N GLU A 326 -1.96 -6.15 -28.62
CA GLU A 326 -2.99 -5.75 -29.57
C GLU A 326 -4.32 -5.65 -28.83
N ALA A 327 -5.20 -4.74 -29.28
CA ALA A 327 -6.56 -4.70 -28.77
C ALA A 327 -7.29 -5.97 -29.20
N VAL A 328 -7.83 -6.73 -28.26
CA VAL A 328 -8.66 -7.90 -28.49
C VAL A 328 -10.03 -7.48 -29.01
#